data_6501b54187f7c657ae2eb31fc9059494
#
_entry.id   6501b54187f7c657ae2eb31fc9059494
#
_cell.length_a   1.000
_cell.length_b   1.000
_cell.length_c   1.000
_cell.angle_alpha   90.00
_cell.angle_beta   90.00
_cell.angle_gamma   90.00
#
_symmetry.space_group_name_H-M   'P 1'
#
loop_
_entity.id
_entity.type
_entity.pdbx_description
1 polymer ?
#
loop_
_entity_poly.entity_id
_entity_poly.type
_entity_poly.pdbx_seq_one_letter_code
_entity_poly.pdbx_strand_id
1 'polypeptide(L)'
;MKETSDILIVGAGIVGIATALELQKTNSALTITVIEKEKYSSCHQSGNNSGVVHAGIYYEPESLKAKFCSQGLKATEKFCKEHNLPYNKVGKLIVATNEDEVLRLKKLEERAKANGIVVEIINKAELRKLEPNINGLQALYSPNTAITDYKQIVFKMEEIFKSNSGVIYYEEKVISGKENDNCVVVKTNKRTIECSKVINCAGLHSDKIVESFGCNPNYKIIPFRGEFFRLNNQPNDLVKHLIYPVPNPERPFLGVHLTPKIQGGFTVGPNAVLAFKREGYKLTNFNFKEFIDTIFYKGFWIMLWNNKKSAVSELIDSISKLAYLKRVNKYCSQIKLNDLGHYPAGVRAQAVSLNGKIIDDFLFIETKRCLHIGNAPSPAATSSIPIAKYIVN
;
A
#
# COMPACT_ATOMS: atom_id res chain seq x y z
N MET A 1 -21.30 -24.31 15.23
CA MET A 1 -22.55 -23.53 15.13
C MET A 1 -22.62 -22.94 13.72
N LYS A 2 -23.82 -22.91 13.14
CA LYS A 2 -24.08 -22.23 11.86
C LYS A 2 -24.51 -20.80 12.19
N GLU A 3 -23.77 -19.82 11.69
CA GLU A 3 -24.09 -18.40 11.86
C GLU A 3 -24.55 -17.81 10.54
N THR A 4 -25.31 -16.73 10.60
CA THR A 4 -25.81 -16.03 9.42
C THR A 4 -25.35 -14.57 9.40
N SER A 5 -25.12 -14.04 8.22
CA SER A 5 -24.80 -12.63 8.01
C SER A 5 -25.30 -12.21 6.63
N ASP A 6 -25.70 -10.97 6.43
CA ASP A 6 -26.04 -10.50 5.09
C ASP A 6 -24.76 -10.37 4.25
N ILE A 7 -23.72 -9.76 4.81
CA ILE A 7 -22.44 -9.57 4.12
C ILE A 7 -21.30 -10.05 5.00
N LEU A 8 -20.45 -10.89 4.44
CA LEU A 8 -19.21 -11.33 5.05
C LEU A 8 -18.02 -10.66 4.36
N ILE A 9 -17.15 -10.01 5.15
CA ILE A 9 -15.92 -9.40 4.68
C ILE A 9 -14.74 -10.21 5.18
N VAL A 10 -13.81 -10.56 4.29
CA VAL A 10 -12.59 -11.31 4.62
C VAL A 10 -11.41 -10.36 4.72
N GLY A 11 -10.91 -10.14 5.94
CA GLY A 11 -9.76 -9.28 6.26
C GLY A 11 -10.14 -7.94 6.90
N ALA A 12 -9.61 -7.68 8.10
CA ALA A 12 -9.77 -6.42 8.84
C ALA A 12 -8.61 -5.44 8.59
N GLY A 13 -8.11 -5.39 7.37
CA GLY A 13 -7.24 -4.33 6.88
C GLY A 13 -8.04 -3.05 6.58
N ILE A 14 -7.34 -1.97 6.19
CA ILE A 14 -7.96 -0.67 5.94
C ILE A 14 -9.07 -0.73 4.87
N VAL A 15 -8.91 -1.53 3.82
CA VAL A 15 -9.92 -1.67 2.77
C VAL A 15 -11.16 -2.40 3.32
N GLY A 16 -10.97 -3.53 4.05
CA GLY A 16 -12.08 -4.29 4.61
C GLY A 16 -12.90 -3.51 5.63
N ILE A 17 -12.24 -2.83 6.57
CA ILE A 17 -12.94 -2.03 7.58
C ILE A 17 -13.61 -0.77 6.97
N ALA A 18 -12.96 -0.11 6.00
CA ALA A 18 -13.58 1.00 5.28
C ALA A 18 -14.84 0.54 4.50
N THR A 19 -14.79 -0.66 3.89
CA THR A 19 -15.92 -1.26 3.18
C THR A 19 -17.06 -1.61 4.15
N ALA A 20 -16.73 -2.17 5.32
CA ALA A 20 -17.71 -2.48 6.36
C ALA A 20 -18.45 -1.22 6.83
N LEU A 21 -17.72 -0.13 7.08
CA LEU A 21 -18.31 1.16 7.45
C LEU A 21 -19.19 1.75 6.35
N GLU A 22 -18.76 1.69 5.10
CA GLU A 22 -19.53 2.27 4.00
C GLU A 22 -20.83 1.48 3.78
N LEU A 23 -20.81 0.16 3.92
CA LEU A 23 -22.01 -0.67 3.90
C LEU A 23 -23.00 -0.29 5.02
N GLN A 24 -22.53 -0.10 6.25
CA GLN A 24 -23.41 0.35 7.36
C GLN A 24 -24.03 1.71 7.10
N LYS A 25 -23.28 2.64 6.47
CA LYS A 25 -23.79 3.96 6.10
C LYS A 25 -24.87 3.89 5.04
N THR A 26 -24.69 2.99 4.07
CA THR A 26 -25.62 2.85 2.93
C THR A 26 -26.91 2.12 3.35
N ASN A 27 -26.79 1.12 4.23
CA ASN A 27 -27.94 0.39 4.76
C ASN A 27 -27.64 -0.13 6.18
N SER A 28 -28.17 0.56 7.16
CA SER A 28 -27.99 0.25 8.59
C SER A 28 -28.70 -1.05 9.04
N ALA A 29 -29.59 -1.61 8.23
CA ALA A 29 -30.28 -2.86 8.55
C ALA A 29 -29.45 -4.11 8.22
N LEU A 30 -28.34 -3.97 7.45
CA LEU A 30 -27.48 -5.09 7.09
C LEU A 30 -26.72 -5.62 8.29
N THR A 31 -26.75 -6.93 8.45
CA THR A 31 -25.83 -7.64 9.35
C THR A 31 -24.50 -7.85 8.63
N ILE A 32 -23.43 -7.23 9.15
CA ILE A 32 -22.12 -7.28 8.53
C ILE A 32 -21.13 -7.93 9.50
N THR A 33 -20.50 -9.00 9.00
CA THR A 33 -19.46 -9.74 9.74
C THR A 33 -18.12 -9.60 9.03
N VAL A 34 -17.08 -9.27 9.79
CA VAL A 34 -15.69 -9.26 9.31
C VAL A 34 -14.93 -10.43 9.93
N ILE A 35 -14.19 -11.19 9.11
CA ILE A 35 -13.31 -12.27 9.57
C ILE A 35 -11.86 -11.83 9.43
N GLU A 36 -11.11 -11.89 10.53
CA GLU A 36 -9.68 -11.57 10.57
C GLU A 36 -8.89 -12.72 11.21
N LYS A 37 -7.83 -13.16 10.52
CA LYS A 37 -6.98 -14.26 11.00
C LYS A 37 -6.04 -13.88 12.13
N GLU A 38 -5.77 -12.59 12.29
CA GLU A 38 -4.89 -12.05 13.32
C GLU A 38 -5.68 -11.68 14.59
N LYS A 39 -4.94 -11.32 15.65
CA LYS A 39 -5.51 -10.94 16.96
C LYS A 39 -6.21 -9.58 16.96
N TYR A 40 -5.87 -8.72 15.99
CA TYR A 40 -6.43 -7.37 15.86
C TYR A 40 -6.36 -6.91 14.39
N SER A 41 -7.07 -5.86 14.06
CA SER A 41 -7.06 -5.26 12.73
C SER A 41 -5.71 -4.62 12.38
N SER A 42 -5.45 -4.43 11.09
CA SER A 42 -4.26 -3.68 10.63
C SER A 42 -2.90 -4.32 10.93
N CYS A 43 -2.82 -5.63 11.21
CA CYS A 43 -1.54 -6.32 11.50
C CYS A 43 -0.56 -6.31 10.33
N HIS A 44 -1.04 -6.24 9.09
CA HIS A 44 -0.22 -6.39 7.89
C HIS A 44 0.03 -5.05 7.17
N GLN A 45 -0.24 -4.96 5.86
CA GLN A 45 0.07 -3.79 5.02
C GLN A 45 -0.50 -2.48 5.57
N SER A 46 -1.68 -2.52 6.18
CA SER A 46 -2.34 -1.33 6.76
C SER A 46 -1.58 -0.75 7.96
N GLY A 47 -0.89 -1.59 8.73
CA GLY A 47 -0.06 -1.18 9.88
C GLY A 47 1.42 -1.05 9.59
N ASN A 48 1.91 -1.61 8.45
CA ASN A 48 3.32 -1.65 8.08
C ASN A 48 3.55 -0.92 6.75
N ASN A 49 3.44 0.41 6.76
CA ASN A 49 3.59 1.27 5.61
C ASN A 49 4.34 2.56 5.94
N SER A 50 4.56 3.41 4.94
CA SER A 50 5.28 4.68 5.10
C SER A 50 4.50 5.75 5.87
N GLY A 51 3.18 5.63 5.98
CA GLY A 51 2.31 6.66 6.55
C GLY A 51 2.01 7.82 5.60
N VAL A 52 2.39 7.73 4.34
CA VAL A 52 2.21 8.81 3.36
C VAL A 52 0.78 8.82 2.82
N VAL A 53 0.13 9.98 2.88
CA VAL A 53 -1.14 10.27 2.20
C VAL A 53 -0.80 10.84 0.83
N HIS A 54 -0.89 10.00 -0.20
CA HIS A 54 -0.44 10.32 -1.55
C HIS A 54 -1.39 11.29 -2.27
N ALA A 55 -0.83 12.17 -3.11
CA ALA A 55 -1.61 13.06 -3.97
C ALA A 55 -1.97 12.45 -5.34
N GLY A 56 -1.26 11.40 -5.79
CA GLY A 56 -1.55 10.74 -7.08
C GLY A 56 -0.69 11.20 -8.26
N ILE A 57 0.46 11.84 -8.04
CA ILE A 57 1.33 12.46 -9.05
C ILE A 57 1.78 11.49 -10.15
N TYR A 58 2.03 10.22 -9.78
CA TYR A 58 2.69 9.25 -10.67
C TYR A 58 1.73 8.46 -11.57
N TYR A 59 0.43 8.47 -11.27
CA TYR A 59 -0.52 7.53 -11.87
C TYR A 59 -0.98 8.01 -13.25
N GLU A 60 -1.21 7.04 -14.13
CA GLU A 60 -1.76 7.34 -15.46
C GLU A 60 -3.14 8.00 -15.30
N PRO A 61 -3.40 9.09 -16.04
CA PRO A 61 -4.73 9.70 -16.07
C PRO A 61 -5.81 8.66 -16.39
N GLU A 62 -7.01 8.86 -15.86
CA GLU A 62 -8.18 7.97 -15.99
C GLU A 62 -8.05 6.60 -15.29
N SER A 63 -6.88 6.21 -14.78
CA SER A 63 -6.74 4.97 -14.00
C SER A 63 -7.51 5.03 -12.69
N LEU A 64 -7.94 3.87 -12.18
CA LEU A 64 -8.56 3.78 -10.86
C LEU A 64 -7.63 4.29 -9.76
N LYS A 65 -6.31 4.06 -9.89
CA LYS A 65 -5.31 4.62 -8.98
C LYS A 65 -5.34 6.15 -8.94
N ALA A 66 -5.36 6.82 -10.09
CA ALA A 66 -5.40 8.28 -10.16
C ALA A 66 -6.68 8.82 -9.51
N LYS A 67 -7.83 8.27 -9.92
CA LYS A 67 -9.16 8.65 -9.42
C LYS A 67 -9.30 8.44 -7.91
N PHE A 68 -9.01 7.24 -7.43
CA PHE A 68 -9.19 6.92 -6.01
C PHE A 68 -8.15 7.61 -5.13
N CYS A 69 -6.91 7.84 -5.63
CA CYS A 69 -5.91 8.55 -4.86
C CYS A 69 -6.27 10.02 -4.64
N SER A 70 -6.69 10.73 -5.69
CA SER A 70 -7.11 12.12 -5.60
C SER A 70 -8.31 12.31 -4.65
N GLN A 71 -9.32 11.44 -4.77
CA GLN A 71 -10.47 11.44 -3.86
C GLN A 71 -10.06 11.04 -2.43
N GLY A 72 -9.17 10.06 -2.30
CA GLY A 72 -8.70 9.51 -1.04
C GLY A 72 -7.87 10.49 -0.22
N LEU A 73 -7.07 11.34 -0.87
CA LEU A 73 -6.36 12.43 -0.19
C LEU A 73 -7.33 13.31 0.62
N LYS A 74 -8.40 13.77 -0.03
CA LYS A 74 -9.43 14.62 0.62
C LYS A 74 -10.23 13.85 1.67
N ALA A 75 -10.60 12.60 1.37
CA ALA A 75 -11.37 11.77 2.29
C ALA A 75 -10.58 11.40 3.55
N THR A 76 -9.28 11.09 3.43
CA THR A 76 -8.40 10.80 4.56
C THR A 76 -8.20 12.05 5.43
N GLU A 77 -7.97 13.22 4.82
CA GLU A 77 -7.86 14.47 5.56
C GLU A 77 -9.12 14.77 6.36
N LYS A 78 -10.30 14.66 5.71
CA LYS A 78 -11.60 14.87 6.34
C LYS A 78 -11.79 13.91 7.51
N PHE A 79 -11.57 12.62 7.31
CA PHE A 79 -11.72 11.59 8.35
C PHE A 79 -10.80 11.86 9.56
N CYS A 80 -9.53 12.19 9.31
CA CYS A 80 -8.59 12.51 10.38
C CYS A 80 -9.02 13.74 11.18
N LYS A 81 -9.50 14.79 10.51
CA LYS A 81 -10.02 16.00 11.20
C LYS A 81 -11.26 15.72 12.03
N GLU A 82 -12.23 14.99 11.48
CA GLU A 82 -13.49 14.67 12.18
C GLU A 82 -13.27 13.81 13.43
N HIS A 83 -12.22 12.99 13.43
CA HIS A 83 -11.95 12.06 14.53
C HIS A 83 -10.70 12.40 15.34
N ASN A 84 -10.14 13.60 15.18
CA ASN A 84 -8.95 14.08 15.90
C ASN A 84 -7.74 13.13 15.75
N LEU A 85 -7.56 12.54 14.57
CA LEU A 85 -6.43 11.66 14.27
C LEU A 85 -5.23 12.45 13.72
N PRO A 86 -4.00 11.98 13.95
CA PRO A 86 -2.80 12.64 13.47
C PRO A 86 -2.81 12.78 11.94
N TYR A 87 -2.67 14.00 11.45
CA TYR A 87 -2.56 14.33 10.04
C TYR A 87 -1.71 15.58 9.87
N ASN A 88 -0.63 15.50 9.09
CA ASN A 88 0.25 16.62 8.85
C ASN A 88 0.55 16.80 7.35
N LYS A 89 0.19 17.97 6.80
CA LYS A 89 0.53 18.37 5.42
C LYS A 89 1.97 18.82 5.38
N VAL A 90 2.86 17.90 5.09
CA VAL A 90 4.31 18.17 4.98
C VAL A 90 4.73 18.53 3.56
N GLY A 91 3.88 18.32 2.56
CA GLY A 91 4.26 18.47 1.16
C GLY A 91 5.27 17.42 0.68
N LYS A 92 5.49 17.39 -0.63
CA LYS A 92 6.44 16.48 -1.28
C LYS A 92 7.27 17.21 -2.32
N LEU A 93 8.56 16.91 -2.33
CA LEU A 93 9.52 17.33 -3.33
C LEU A 93 10.03 16.10 -4.09
N ILE A 94 9.83 16.07 -5.40
CA ILE A 94 10.41 15.07 -6.29
C ILE A 94 11.62 15.72 -6.93
N VAL A 95 12.82 15.30 -6.51
CA VAL A 95 14.07 16.00 -6.75
C VAL A 95 14.82 15.40 -7.93
N ALA A 96 15.14 16.23 -8.93
CA ALA A 96 15.98 15.89 -10.06
C ALA A 96 17.44 16.23 -9.74
N THR A 97 18.35 15.26 -9.90
CA THR A 97 19.78 15.40 -9.58
C THR A 97 20.66 15.46 -10.84
N ASN A 98 20.09 15.25 -12.02
CA ASN A 98 20.75 15.34 -13.32
C ASN A 98 19.76 15.79 -14.40
N GLU A 99 20.27 16.12 -15.60
CA GLU A 99 19.45 16.67 -16.70
C GLU A 99 18.41 15.69 -17.23
N ASP A 100 18.69 14.39 -17.28
CA ASP A 100 17.69 13.37 -17.70
C ASP A 100 16.51 13.33 -16.73
N GLU A 101 16.78 13.50 -15.44
CA GLU A 101 15.75 13.59 -14.41
C GLU A 101 14.93 14.88 -14.53
N VAL A 102 15.55 16.00 -14.92
CA VAL A 102 14.84 17.26 -15.20
C VAL A 102 13.87 17.10 -16.35
N LEU A 103 14.26 16.44 -17.44
CA LEU A 103 13.37 16.16 -18.56
C LEU A 103 12.17 15.27 -18.16
N ARG A 104 12.42 14.26 -17.31
CA ARG A 104 11.35 13.39 -16.78
C ARG A 104 10.43 14.13 -15.82
N LEU A 105 10.95 15.11 -15.11
CA LEU A 105 10.18 15.92 -14.15
C LEU A 105 9.09 16.74 -14.84
N LYS A 106 9.38 17.30 -16.02
CA LYS A 106 8.40 18.02 -16.86
C LYS A 106 7.23 17.11 -17.28
N LYS A 107 7.53 15.89 -17.75
CA LYS A 107 6.49 14.91 -18.10
C LYS A 107 5.64 14.51 -16.89
N LEU A 108 6.27 14.45 -15.71
CA LEU A 108 5.55 14.13 -14.48
C LEU A 108 4.65 15.29 -14.03
N GLU A 109 5.06 16.53 -14.24
CA GLU A 109 4.23 17.72 -14.01
C GLU A 109 2.97 17.70 -14.88
N GLU A 110 3.14 17.45 -16.19
CA GLU A 110 2.04 17.33 -17.14
C GLU A 110 1.03 16.26 -16.71
N ARG A 111 1.52 15.09 -16.32
CA ARG A 111 0.70 13.99 -15.80
C ARG A 111 -0.04 14.38 -14.52
N ALA A 112 0.64 15.02 -13.57
CA ALA A 112 0.03 15.47 -12.33
C ALA A 112 -1.08 16.50 -12.58
N LYS A 113 -0.84 17.46 -13.48
CA LYS A 113 -1.85 18.45 -13.90
C LYS A 113 -3.05 17.80 -14.57
N ALA A 114 -2.84 16.79 -15.44
CA ALA A 114 -3.92 16.02 -16.06
C ALA A 114 -4.78 15.28 -15.01
N ASN A 115 -4.20 14.89 -13.88
CA ASN A 115 -4.91 14.31 -12.74
C ASN A 115 -5.54 15.36 -11.80
N GLY A 116 -5.50 16.65 -12.15
CA GLY A 116 -6.03 17.74 -11.32
C GLY A 116 -5.23 18.00 -10.02
N ILE A 117 -3.95 17.61 -9.99
CA ILE A 117 -3.10 17.74 -8.81
C ILE A 117 -2.33 19.06 -8.88
N VAL A 118 -2.36 19.83 -7.78
CA VAL A 118 -1.59 21.05 -7.65
C VAL A 118 -0.12 20.70 -7.48
N VAL A 119 0.69 21.09 -8.46
CA VAL A 119 2.14 20.92 -8.47
C VAL A 119 2.81 22.10 -9.16
N GLU A 120 4.06 22.38 -8.81
CA GLU A 120 4.90 23.33 -9.51
C GLU A 120 6.35 22.86 -9.59
N ILE A 121 7.04 23.20 -10.68
CA ILE A 121 8.50 22.98 -10.79
C ILE A 121 9.20 24.16 -10.14
N ILE A 122 10.04 23.88 -9.16
CA ILE A 122 10.88 24.84 -8.47
C ILE A 122 12.34 24.67 -8.88
N ASN A 123 13.05 25.78 -8.96
CA ASN A 123 14.48 25.80 -9.31
C ASN A 123 15.37 25.46 -8.12
N LYS A 124 16.70 25.37 -8.35
CA LYS A 124 17.69 25.02 -7.35
C LYS A 124 17.72 25.98 -6.14
N ALA A 125 17.51 27.28 -6.37
CA ALA A 125 17.53 28.28 -5.31
C ALA A 125 16.31 28.16 -4.40
N GLU A 126 15.14 27.95 -4.99
CA GLU A 126 13.88 27.70 -4.28
C GLU A 126 13.92 26.38 -3.52
N LEU A 127 14.44 25.30 -4.14
CA LEU A 127 14.65 24.02 -3.47
C LEU A 127 15.52 24.18 -2.23
N ARG A 128 16.66 24.90 -2.33
CA ARG A 128 17.55 25.15 -1.20
C ARG A 128 16.91 25.99 -0.09
N LYS A 129 16.04 26.92 -0.45
CA LYS A 129 15.30 27.72 0.52
C LYS A 129 14.30 26.86 1.32
N LEU A 130 13.62 25.92 0.65
CA LEU A 130 12.68 25.01 1.30
C LEU A 130 13.38 23.92 2.10
N GLU A 131 14.43 23.32 1.52
CA GLU A 131 15.19 22.18 2.04
C GLU A 131 16.70 22.42 1.93
N PRO A 132 17.31 23.11 2.91
CA PRO A 132 18.76 23.48 2.86
C PRO A 132 19.68 22.27 2.74
N ASN A 133 19.25 21.10 3.22
CA ASN A 133 20.03 19.86 3.26
C ASN A 133 19.84 18.98 2.02
N ILE A 134 19.03 19.41 1.04
CA ILE A 134 18.74 18.64 -0.16
C ILE A 134 19.43 19.24 -1.38
N ASN A 135 20.15 18.37 -2.10
CA ASN A 135 20.83 18.72 -3.35
C ASN A 135 20.01 18.27 -4.56
N GLY A 136 19.78 19.18 -5.49
CA GLY A 136 19.09 18.91 -6.74
C GLY A 136 19.25 20.07 -7.71
N LEU A 137 18.95 19.83 -8.99
CA LEU A 137 18.92 20.86 -10.05
C LEU A 137 17.56 21.55 -10.05
N GLN A 138 16.49 20.76 -9.95
CA GLN A 138 15.10 21.19 -9.87
C GLN A 138 14.30 20.20 -9.02
N ALA A 139 13.11 20.59 -8.58
CA ALA A 139 12.16 19.68 -7.96
C ALA A 139 10.72 19.96 -8.39
N LEU A 140 9.90 18.93 -8.42
CA LEU A 140 8.45 19.07 -8.52
C LEU A 140 7.88 19.11 -7.10
N TYR A 141 7.31 20.22 -6.73
CA TYR A 141 6.68 20.45 -5.43
C TYR A 141 5.19 20.16 -5.47
N SER A 142 4.71 19.37 -4.51
CA SER A 142 3.30 19.05 -4.30
C SER A 142 2.91 19.40 -2.86
N PRO A 143 2.24 20.51 -2.60
CA PRO A 143 1.97 21.02 -1.25
C PRO A 143 0.95 20.15 -0.47
N ASN A 144 0.08 19.43 -1.16
CA ASN A 144 -1.04 18.72 -0.54
C ASN A 144 -0.72 17.30 -0.07
N THR A 145 0.49 16.79 -0.32
CA THR A 145 0.90 15.49 0.19
C THR A 145 1.08 15.55 1.71
N ALA A 146 0.60 14.55 2.42
CA ALA A 146 0.60 14.55 3.87
C ALA A 146 1.17 13.24 4.44
N ILE A 147 1.31 13.20 5.77
CA ILE A 147 1.61 11.99 6.55
C ILE A 147 0.56 11.79 7.63
N THR A 148 0.31 10.53 7.97
CA THR A 148 -0.64 10.10 8.99
C THR A 148 -0.23 8.77 9.61
N ASP A 149 -1.00 8.28 10.57
CA ASP A 149 -0.90 6.92 11.10
C ASP A 149 -2.12 6.10 10.63
N TYR A 150 -1.94 5.32 9.57
CA TYR A 150 -3.02 4.49 9.03
C TYR A 150 -3.51 3.41 10.01
N LYS A 151 -2.67 3.00 10.97
CA LYS A 151 -3.09 2.04 12.00
C LYS A 151 -4.13 2.66 12.92
N GLN A 152 -3.94 3.92 13.32
CA GLN A 152 -4.93 4.66 14.12
C GLN A 152 -6.22 4.92 13.32
N ILE A 153 -6.11 5.19 12.02
CA ILE A 153 -7.28 5.34 11.14
C ILE A 153 -8.10 4.05 11.14
N VAL A 154 -7.46 2.87 10.95
CA VAL A 154 -8.16 1.58 10.96
C VAL A 154 -8.81 1.32 12.31
N PHE A 155 -8.12 1.56 13.42
CA PHE A 155 -8.68 1.35 14.76
C PHE A 155 -9.89 2.26 15.02
N LYS A 156 -9.85 3.51 14.56
CA LYS A 156 -11.01 4.41 14.69
C LYS A 156 -12.18 3.97 13.81
N MET A 157 -11.90 3.55 12.58
CA MET A 157 -12.93 2.96 11.71
C MET A 157 -13.55 1.70 12.34
N GLU A 158 -12.74 0.85 12.94
CA GLU A 158 -13.19 -0.36 13.65
C GLU A 158 -14.06 -0.02 14.85
N GLU A 159 -13.65 0.96 15.66
CA GLU A 159 -14.43 1.45 16.79
C GLU A 159 -15.83 1.90 16.36
N ILE A 160 -15.92 2.71 15.30
CA ILE A 160 -17.18 3.17 14.73
C ILE A 160 -18.00 2.00 14.20
N PHE A 161 -17.37 1.06 13.50
CA PHE A 161 -18.03 -0.13 12.97
C PHE A 161 -18.68 -0.96 14.09
N LYS A 162 -17.94 -1.22 15.17
CA LYS A 162 -18.43 -1.98 16.32
C LYS A 162 -19.53 -1.24 17.09
N SER A 163 -19.42 0.08 17.25
CA SER A 163 -20.45 0.89 17.92
C SER A 163 -21.79 0.87 17.19
N ASN A 164 -21.77 0.62 15.87
CA ASN A 164 -22.92 0.44 15.01
C ASN A 164 -23.31 -1.04 14.84
N SER A 165 -23.07 -1.89 15.85
CA SER A 165 -23.41 -3.31 15.88
C SER A 165 -22.69 -4.18 14.83
N GLY A 166 -21.58 -3.72 14.28
CA GLY A 166 -20.72 -4.53 13.41
C GLY A 166 -19.97 -5.60 14.18
N VAL A 167 -19.88 -6.80 13.61
CA VAL A 167 -19.20 -7.96 14.23
C VAL A 167 -17.86 -8.22 13.57
N ILE A 168 -16.81 -8.39 14.38
CA ILE A 168 -15.47 -8.80 13.89
C ILE A 168 -15.05 -10.04 14.68
N TYR A 169 -14.74 -11.13 13.96
CA TYR A 169 -14.15 -12.33 14.51
C TYR A 169 -12.65 -12.33 14.24
N TYR A 170 -11.87 -12.20 15.30
CA TYR A 170 -10.41 -12.28 15.29
C TYR A 170 -9.91 -13.70 15.53
N GLU A 171 -8.64 -13.93 15.16
CA GLU A 171 -7.99 -15.24 15.22
C GLU A 171 -8.81 -16.31 14.48
N GLU A 172 -9.47 -15.87 13.40
CA GLU A 172 -10.34 -16.73 12.61
C GLU A 172 -10.00 -16.64 11.13
N LYS A 173 -9.60 -17.78 10.56
CA LYS A 173 -9.12 -17.89 9.19
C LYS A 173 -10.17 -18.53 8.31
N VAL A 174 -10.49 -17.90 7.19
CA VAL A 174 -11.29 -18.51 6.12
C VAL A 174 -10.50 -19.66 5.49
N ILE A 175 -11.13 -20.82 5.39
CA ILE A 175 -10.56 -22.05 4.81
C ILE A 175 -11.10 -22.29 3.40
N SER A 176 -12.42 -22.15 3.22
CA SER A 176 -13.08 -22.32 1.92
C SER A 176 -14.39 -21.55 1.87
N GLY A 177 -14.84 -21.26 0.66
CA GLY A 177 -16.16 -20.72 0.38
C GLY A 177 -16.83 -21.51 -0.74
N LYS A 178 -18.14 -21.65 -0.66
CA LYS A 178 -18.96 -22.26 -1.71
C LYS A 178 -20.11 -21.33 -2.02
N GLU A 179 -20.11 -20.81 -3.23
CA GLU A 179 -21.22 -20.01 -3.76
C GLU A 179 -22.32 -20.93 -4.28
N ASN A 180 -23.55 -20.68 -3.85
CA ASN A 180 -24.76 -21.35 -4.29
C ASN A 180 -25.74 -20.32 -4.89
N ASP A 181 -26.87 -20.75 -5.42
CA ASP A 181 -27.85 -19.84 -6.02
C ASP A 181 -28.40 -18.80 -5.03
N ASN A 182 -28.59 -19.17 -3.77
CA ASN A 182 -29.28 -18.34 -2.77
C ASN A 182 -28.30 -17.70 -1.76
N CYS A 183 -27.14 -18.30 -1.50
CA CYS A 183 -26.20 -17.85 -0.47
C CYS A 183 -24.76 -18.26 -0.80
N VAL A 184 -23.84 -17.77 0.02
CA VAL A 184 -22.45 -18.24 0.09
C VAL A 184 -22.24 -18.91 1.44
N VAL A 185 -21.73 -20.14 1.43
CA VAL A 185 -21.33 -20.85 2.65
C VAL A 185 -19.84 -20.75 2.82
N VAL A 186 -19.41 -20.04 3.86
CA VAL A 186 -17.98 -19.83 4.17
C VAL A 186 -17.61 -20.66 5.38
N LYS A 187 -16.59 -21.50 5.23
CA LYS A 187 -16.02 -22.32 6.29
C LYS A 187 -14.74 -21.68 6.79
N THR A 188 -14.69 -21.45 8.08
CA THR A 188 -13.50 -20.98 8.78
C THR A 188 -12.86 -22.11 9.58
N ASN A 189 -11.76 -21.85 10.27
CA ASN A 189 -11.16 -22.81 11.22
C ASN A 189 -11.99 -22.97 12.51
N LYS A 190 -13.02 -22.15 12.75
CA LYS A 190 -13.80 -22.19 14.00
C LYS A 190 -15.30 -22.46 13.74
N ARG A 191 -15.86 -22.02 12.62
CA ARG A 191 -17.30 -22.09 12.35
C ARG A 191 -17.64 -22.15 10.87
N THR A 192 -18.92 -22.27 10.58
CA THR A 192 -19.48 -22.11 9.24
C THR A 192 -20.45 -20.93 9.26
N ILE A 193 -20.30 -20.01 8.31
CA ILE A 193 -21.13 -18.81 8.16
C ILE A 193 -21.84 -18.88 6.83
N GLU A 194 -23.15 -18.70 6.85
CA GLU A 194 -23.96 -18.52 5.65
C GLU A 194 -24.24 -17.04 5.46
N CYS A 195 -23.98 -16.52 4.27
CA CYS A 195 -24.17 -15.10 3.97
C CYS A 195 -24.73 -14.88 2.56
N SER A 196 -25.35 -13.73 2.34
CA SER A 196 -25.89 -13.36 1.03
C SER A 196 -24.79 -12.99 0.05
N LYS A 197 -23.75 -12.28 0.54
CA LYS A 197 -22.59 -11.85 -0.26
C LYS A 197 -21.29 -11.96 0.52
N VAL A 198 -20.19 -12.14 -0.20
CA VAL A 198 -18.82 -12.11 0.35
C VAL A 198 -18.00 -11.04 -0.34
N ILE A 199 -17.23 -10.28 0.44
CA ILE A 199 -16.25 -9.31 -0.06
C ILE A 199 -14.87 -9.71 0.45
N ASN A 200 -13.99 -10.12 -0.48
CA ASN A 200 -12.62 -10.52 -0.15
C ASN A 200 -11.68 -9.32 -0.17
N CYS A 201 -11.23 -8.90 1.02
CA CYS A 201 -10.24 -7.85 1.27
C CYS A 201 -8.94 -8.40 1.89
N ALA A 202 -8.55 -9.64 1.56
CA ALA A 202 -7.47 -10.39 2.21
C ALA A 202 -6.04 -9.96 1.82
N GLY A 203 -5.86 -8.91 1.01
CA GLY A 203 -4.57 -8.30 0.69
C GLY A 203 -3.54 -9.32 0.19
N LEU A 204 -2.49 -9.59 1.00
CA LEU A 204 -1.43 -10.55 0.67
C LEU A 204 -1.92 -11.98 0.36
N HIS A 205 -3.11 -12.35 0.83
CA HIS A 205 -3.72 -13.66 0.60
C HIS A 205 -4.94 -13.62 -0.32
N SER A 206 -5.16 -12.50 -1.03
CA SER A 206 -6.35 -12.30 -1.86
C SER A 206 -6.52 -13.39 -2.92
N ASP A 207 -5.46 -13.75 -3.66
CA ASP A 207 -5.45 -14.83 -4.66
C ASP A 207 -5.81 -16.21 -4.04
N LYS A 208 -5.34 -16.47 -2.81
CA LYS A 208 -5.64 -17.72 -2.10
C LYS A 208 -7.10 -17.82 -1.64
N ILE A 209 -7.70 -16.70 -1.29
CA ILE A 209 -9.12 -16.65 -1.01
C ILE A 209 -9.92 -16.88 -2.29
N VAL A 210 -9.54 -16.24 -3.42
CA VAL A 210 -10.18 -16.50 -4.73
C VAL A 210 -10.13 -18.00 -5.09
N GLU A 211 -8.95 -18.64 -4.97
CA GLU A 211 -8.76 -20.09 -5.18
C GLU A 211 -9.65 -20.92 -4.24
N SER A 212 -9.76 -20.53 -2.97
CA SER A 212 -10.55 -21.28 -1.96
C SER A 212 -12.08 -21.20 -2.18
N PHE A 213 -12.53 -20.29 -3.04
CA PHE A 213 -13.92 -20.16 -3.50
C PHE A 213 -14.16 -20.88 -4.83
N GLY A 214 -13.17 -21.65 -5.32
CA GLY A 214 -13.28 -22.40 -6.56
C GLY A 214 -13.06 -21.59 -7.84
N CYS A 215 -12.67 -20.31 -7.71
CA CYS A 215 -12.29 -19.47 -8.83
C CYS A 215 -10.83 -19.67 -9.20
N ASN A 216 -10.50 -19.58 -10.47
CA ASN A 216 -9.11 -19.64 -10.95
C ASN A 216 -8.64 -18.23 -11.26
N PRO A 217 -7.84 -17.61 -10.39
CA PRO A 217 -7.28 -16.29 -10.69
C PRO A 217 -6.21 -16.41 -11.78
N ASN A 218 -6.29 -15.57 -12.83
CA ASN A 218 -5.27 -15.49 -13.87
C ASN A 218 -4.03 -14.70 -13.42
N TYR A 219 -3.81 -14.58 -12.12
CA TYR A 219 -2.70 -13.89 -11.48
C TYR A 219 -2.31 -14.58 -10.17
N LYS A 220 -1.16 -14.22 -9.66
CA LYS A 220 -0.70 -14.61 -8.32
C LYS A 220 -0.13 -13.40 -7.58
N ILE A 221 -0.36 -13.34 -6.28
CA ILE A 221 0.26 -12.34 -5.42
C ILE A 221 1.70 -12.77 -5.11
N ILE A 222 2.65 -11.99 -5.57
CA ILE A 222 4.07 -12.13 -5.26
C ILE A 222 4.42 -11.10 -4.18
N PRO A 223 4.92 -11.54 -3.01
CA PRO A 223 5.24 -10.62 -1.93
C PRO A 223 6.60 -9.95 -2.16
N PHE A 224 6.63 -8.62 -2.15
CA PHE A 224 7.86 -7.83 -2.16
C PHE A 224 8.04 -7.11 -0.83
N ARG A 225 9.13 -7.43 -0.13
CA ARG A 225 9.50 -6.74 1.10
C ARG A 225 10.19 -5.42 0.79
N GLY A 226 9.70 -4.35 1.38
CA GLY A 226 10.30 -3.04 1.37
C GLY A 226 11.02 -2.79 2.69
N GLU A 227 12.34 -2.67 2.63
CA GLU A 227 13.17 -2.43 3.80
C GLU A 227 13.35 -0.94 4.00
N PHE A 228 13.17 -0.51 5.24
CA PHE A 228 13.35 0.86 5.66
C PHE A 228 14.49 0.95 6.66
N PHE A 229 15.14 2.09 6.70
CA PHE A 229 16.02 2.48 7.80
C PHE A 229 15.43 3.67 8.54
N ARG A 230 15.49 3.66 9.86
CA ARG A 230 15.27 4.86 10.67
C ARG A 230 16.55 5.68 10.66
N LEU A 231 16.44 6.99 10.51
CA LEU A 231 17.60 7.87 10.71
C LEU A 231 17.77 8.14 12.20
N ASN A 232 18.84 7.58 12.76
CA ASN A 232 19.28 7.87 14.12
C ASN A 232 20.25 9.05 14.09
N ASN A 233 20.41 9.73 15.22
CA ASN A 233 21.40 10.81 15.41
C ASN A 233 21.28 12.00 14.44
N GLN A 234 20.15 12.12 13.75
CA GLN A 234 19.87 13.28 12.89
C GLN A 234 18.90 14.23 13.59
N PRO A 235 19.08 15.55 13.42
CA PRO A 235 18.15 16.52 13.96
C PRO A 235 16.74 16.31 13.35
N ASN A 236 15.70 16.59 14.13
CA ASN A 236 14.30 16.39 13.70
C ASN A 236 13.88 17.29 12.52
N ASP A 237 14.69 18.25 12.15
CA ASP A 237 14.49 19.19 11.03
C ASP A 237 15.44 18.94 9.85
N LEU A 238 16.08 17.75 9.78
CA LEU A 238 16.95 17.39 8.65
C LEU A 238 16.26 17.63 7.32
N VAL A 239 14.99 17.22 7.20
CA VAL A 239 14.09 17.56 6.09
C VAL A 239 12.69 17.88 6.63
N LYS A 240 12.00 18.82 5.98
CA LYS A 240 10.63 19.24 6.34
C LYS A 240 9.58 18.54 5.48
N HIS A 241 9.94 18.24 4.24
CA HIS A 241 9.05 17.65 3.23
C HIS A 241 9.39 16.17 2.99
N LEU A 242 8.49 15.48 2.32
CA LEU A 242 8.77 14.17 1.72
C LEU A 242 9.75 14.37 0.55
N ILE A 243 10.92 13.74 0.59
CA ILE A 243 11.93 13.84 -0.48
C ILE A 243 11.98 12.56 -1.28
N TYR A 244 11.64 12.64 -2.55
CA TYR A 244 11.54 11.50 -3.47
C TYR A 244 12.46 11.72 -4.68
N PRO A 245 13.10 10.66 -5.21
CA PRO A 245 13.76 10.75 -6.50
C PRO A 245 12.75 10.82 -7.64
N VAL A 246 13.18 11.33 -8.78
CA VAL A 246 12.40 11.24 -10.03
C VAL A 246 12.29 9.75 -10.42
N PRO A 247 11.08 9.25 -10.73
CA PRO A 247 10.89 7.87 -11.16
C PRO A 247 11.76 7.51 -12.36
N ASN A 248 12.36 6.32 -12.31
CA ASN A 248 13.03 5.74 -13.47
C ASN A 248 12.05 4.78 -14.17
N PRO A 249 11.68 5.01 -15.44
CA PRO A 249 10.75 4.14 -16.17
C PRO A 249 11.26 2.70 -16.35
N GLU A 250 12.57 2.47 -16.26
CA GLU A 250 13.17 1.14 -16.30
C GLU A 250 13.02 0.35 -15.00
N ARG A 251 12.46 0.96 -13.95
CA ARG A 251 12.31 0.33 -12.63
C ARG A 251 10.85 0.23 -12.24
N PRO A 252 10.37 -0.96 -11.84
CA PRO A 252 8.97 -1.15 -11.46
C PRO A 252 8.59 -0.48 -10.14
N PHE A 253 9.59 -0.13 -9.30
CA PHE A 253 9.36 0.49 -8.00
C PHE A 253 10.05 1.86 -7.89
N LEU A 254 9.46 2.74 -7.08
CA LEU A 254 10.05 4.03 -6.76
C LEU A 254 11.38 3.83 -6.02
N GLY A 255 12.33 4.71 -6.31
CA GLY A 255 13.63 4.71 -5.62
C GLY A 255 13.53 5.10 -4.15
N VAL A 256 14.64 4.92 -3.43
CA VAL A 256 14.76 5.25 -2.01
C VAL A 256 14.46 6.72 -1.76
N HIS A 257 13.62 7.00 -0.76
CA HIS A 257 13.16 8.35 -0.43
C HIS A 257 13.24 8.63 1.08
N LEU A 258 13.26 9.90 1.47
CA LEU A 258 13.18 10.34 2.85
C LEU A 258 11.74 10.66 3.22
N THR A 259 11.30 10.12 4.36
CA THR A 259 9.92 10.29 4.83
C THR A 259 9.92 10.74 6.28
N PRO A 260 9.51 11.99 6.58
CA PRO A 260 9.17 12.39 7.93
C PRO A 260 8.07 11.49 8.51
N LYS A 261 8.15 11.17 9.79
CA LYS A 261 7.16 10.34 10.47
C LYS A 261 6.26 11.19 11.35
N ILE A 262 4.99 10.82 11.43
CA ILE A 262 4.00 11.53 12.24
C ILE A 262 4.34 11.54 13.74
N GLN A 263 5.07 10.51 14.22
CA GLN A 263 5.57 10.43 15.59
C GLN A 263 6.98 11.06 15.76
N GLY A 264 7.48 11.77 14.75
CA GLY A 264 8.81 12.37 14.72
C GLY A 264 9.90 11.44 14.17
N GLY A 265 11.02 12.06 13.78
CA GLY A 265 12.11 11.40 13.08
C GLY A 265 11.79 11.10 11.63
N PHE A 266 12.70 10.36 10.99
CA PHE A 266 12.65 10.08 9.55
C PHE A 266 12.88 8.61 9.25
N THR A 267 12.32 8.15 8.15
CA THR A 267 12.69 6.88 7.53
C THR A 267 13.27 7.10 6.15
N VAL A 268 14.19 6.23 5.79
CA VAL A 268 14.80 6.14 4.46
C VAL A 268 14.37 4.83 3.84
N GLY A 269 13.85 4.86 2.65
CA GLY A 269 13.37 3.66 1.96
C GLY A 269 12.03 3.84 1.29
N PRO A 270 11.40 2.74 0.88
CA PRO A 270 11.95 1.39 0.89
C PRO A 270 12.68 1.02 -0.42
N ASN A 271 13.43 -0.08 -0.38
CA ASN A 271 13.76 -0.90 -1.53
C ASN A 271 12.61 -1.88 -1.86
N ALA A 272 12.84 -2.84 -2.75
CA ALA A 272 11.84 -3.86 -3.07
C ALA A 272 12.52 -5.19 -3.41
N VAL A 273 12.56 -6.11 -2.44
CA VAL A 273 13.13 -7.45 -2.60
C VAL A 273 12.08 -8.53 -2.42
N LEU A 274 12.26 -9.67 -3.08
CA LEU A 274 11.36 -10.82 -2.90
C LEU A 274 11.32 -11.24 -1.43
N ALA A 275 10.12 -11.38 -0.86
CA ALA A 275 9.93 -11.99 0.45
C ALA A 275 9.69 -13.50 0.29
N PHE A 276 10.35 -14.32 1.13
CA PHE A 276 10.22 -15.79 1.09
C PHE A 276 9.01 -16.32 1.87
N LYS A 277 8.21 -15.40 2.37
CA LYS A 277 6.92 -15.63 3.01
C LYS A 277 6.02 -14.45 2.70
N ARG A 278 4.70 -14.66 2.47
CA ARG A 278 3.74 -13.57 2.19
C ARG A 278 3.72 -12.50 3.28
N GLU A 279 3.92 -12.91 4.52
CA GLU A 279 4.04 -12.03 5.69
C GLU A 279 5.48 -12.04 6.23
N GLY A 280 6.45 -11.99 5.33
CA GLY A 280 7.88 -12.04 5.62
C GLY A 280 8.45 -10.65 5.93
N TYR A 281 8.19 -10.12 7.13
CA TYR A 281 8.68 -8.81 7.58
C TYR A 281 10.17 -8.81 7.98
N LYS A 282 10.76 -10.00 8.24
CA LYS A 282 12.19 -10.15 8.50
C LYS A 282 12.85 -10.92 7.36
N LEU A 283 14.14 -10.67 7.12
CA LEU A 283 14.91 -11.37 6.08
C LEU A 283 14.91 -12.90 6.30
N THR A 284 14.89 -13.30 7.56
CA THR A 284 14.91 -14.71 7.99
C THR A 284 13.54 -15.38 7.94
N ASN A 285 12.46 -14.65 7.66
CA ASN A 285 11.14 -15.26 7.54
C ASN A 285 11.05 -16.09 6.26
N PHE A 286 10.84 -17.38 6.43
CA PHE A 286 10.72 -18.33 5.33
C PHE A 286 9.51 -19.25 5.53
N ASN A 287 8.78 -19.51 4.45
CA ASN A 287 7.72 -20.51 4.41
C ASN A 287 7.90 -21.33 3.13
N PHE A 288 8.23 -22.60 3.29
CA PHE A 288 8.56 -23.49 2.17
C PHE A 288 7.42 -23.59 1.16
N LYS A 289 6.17 -23.76 1.62
CA LYS A 289 5.01 -23.89 0.74
C LYS A 289 4.76 -22.61 -0.08
N GLU A 290 4.83 -21.45 0.54
CA GLU A 290 4.62 -20.16 -0.14
C GLU A 290 5.78 -19.83 -1.09
N PHE A 291 6.99 -20.20 -0.72
CA PHE A 291 8.17 -20.05 -1.56
C PHE A 291 8.07 -20.94 -2.83
N ILE A 292 7.78 -22.25 -2.66
CA ILE A 292 7.54 -23.19 -3.75
C ILE A 292 6.40 -22.69 -4.65
N ASP A 293 5.30 -22.24 -4.09
CA ASP A 293 4.17 -21.68 -4.83
C ASP A 293 4.57 -20.47 -5.69
N THR A 294 5.52 -19.66 -5.22
CA THR A 294 6.04 -18.51 -5.97
C THR A 294 6.98 -18.95 -7.10
N ILE A 295 7.97 -19.82 -6.83
CA ILE A 295 8.98 -20.19 -7.83
C ILE A 295 8.45 -21.13 -8.91
N PHE A 296 7.40 -21.91 -8.65
CA PHE A 296 6.73 -22.71 -9.68
C PHE A 296 5.72 -21.93 -10.51
N TYR A 297 5.51 -20.64 -10.19
CA TYR A 297 4.63 -19.80 -10.99
C TYR A 297 5.34 -19.23 -12.22
N LYS A 298 4.91 -19.61 -13.41
CA LYS A 298 5.52 -19.19 -14.69
C LYS A 298 5.64 -17.68 -14.82
N GLY A 299 4.60 -16.94 -14.41
CA GLY A 299 4.57 -15.47 -14.47
C GLY A 299 5.67 -14.82 -13.64
N PHE A 300 6.09 -15.44 -12.52
CA PHE A 300 7.21 -14.95 -11.71
C PHE A 300 8.53 -14.91 -12.50
N TRP A 301 8.87 -15.98 -13.24
CA TRP A 301 10.11 -16.03 -13.99
C TRP A 301 10.13 -15.08 -15.17
N ILE A 302 8.99 -14.93 -15.88
CA ILE A 302 8.86 -13.97 -16.98
C ILE A 302 9.00 -12.53 -16.44
N MET A 303 8.34 -12.21 -15.34
CA MET A 303 8.46 -10.92 -14.66
C MET A 303 9.92 -10.65 -14.25
N LEU A 304 10.59 -11.63 -13.63
CA LEU A 304 11.97 -11.51 -13.18
C LEU A 304 12.92 -11.28 -14.35
N TRP A 305 12.74 -12.01 -15.45
CA TRP A 305 13.53 -11.85 -16.66
C TRP A 305 13.40 -10.46 -17.28
N ASN A 306 12.16 -9.97 -17.38
CA ASN A 306 11.88 -8.64 -17.93
C ASN A 306 12.45 -7.52 -17.06
N ASN A 307 12.63 -7.74 -15.74
CA ASN A 307 13.11 -6.76 -14.77
C ASN A 307 14.47 -7.12 -14.16
N LYS A 308 15.27 -7.98 -14.79
CA LYS A 308 16.51 -8.56 -14.21
C LYS A 308 17.51 -7.51 -13.70
N LYS A 309 17.72 -6.42 -14.43
CA LYS A 309 18.65 -5.33 -14.00
C LYS A 309 18.15 -4.66 -12.70
N SER A 310 16.87 -4.40 -12.61
CA SER A 310 16.26 -3.82 -11.42
C SER A 310 16.31 -4.79 -10.24
N ALA A 311 15.98 -6.07 -10.46
CA ALA A 311 15.99 -7.10 -9.43
C ALA A 311 17.38 -7.28 -8.80
N VAL A 312 18.45 -7.36 -9.61
CA VAL A 312 19.83 -7.45 -9.12
C VAL A 312 20.20 -6.18 -8.32
N SER A 313 19.86 -5.00 -8.82
CA SER A 313 20.15 -3.74 -8.14
C SER A 313 19.46 -3.64 -6.77
N GLU A 314 18.19 -4.04 -6.67
CA GLU A 314 17.45 -4.06 -5.41
C GLU A 314 18.01 -5.09 -4.41
N LEU A 315 18.48 -6.24 -4.91
CA LEU A 315 19.13 -7.24 -4.07
C LEU A 315 20.46 -6.72 -3.48
N ILE A 316 21.27 -6.05 -4.29
CA ILE A 316 22.53 -5.43 -3.83
C ILE A 316 22.23 -4.40 -2.72
N ASP A 317 21.22 -3.58 -2.88
CA ASP A 317 20.82 -2.59 -1.86
C ASP A 317 20.32 -3.24 -0.57
N SER A 318 19.63 -4.38 -0.66
CA SER A 318 19.18 -5.12 0.52
C SER A 318 20.35 -5.71 1.35
N ILE A 319 21.41 -6.13 0.67
CA ILE A 319 22.58 -6.75 1.31
C ILE A 319 23.58 -5.69 1.78
N SER A 320 23.72 -4.57 1.03
CA SER A 320 24.74 -3.56 1.28
C SER A 320 24.16 -2.21 1.72
N LYS A 321 24.26 -1.90 3.01
CA LYS A 321 23.93 -0.56 3.53
C LYS A 321 24.70 0.57 2.84
N LEU A 322 25.94 0.30 2.36
CA LEU A 322 26.73 1.28 1.62
C LEU A 322 26.13 1.58 0.24
N ALA A 323 25.67 0.56 -0.48
CA ALA A 323 25.00 0.75 -1.77
C ALA A 323 23.71 1.57 -1.57
N TYR A 324 22.96 1.24 -0.54
CA TYR A 324 21.75 1.95 -0.15
C TYR A 324 22.04 3.42 0.18
N LEU A 325 23.06 3.70 1.01
CA LEU A 325 23.50 5.04 1.37
C LEU A 325 23.89 5.87 0.14
N LYS A 326 24.59 5.28 -0.84
CA LYS A 326 24.97 5.98 -2.09
C LYS A 326 23.74 6.51 -2.85
N ARG A 327 22.60 5.82 -2.80
CA ARG A 327 21.35 6.30 -3.44
C ARG A 327 20.79 7.52 -2.69
N VAL A 328 20.80 7.47 -1.36
CA VAL A 328 20.33 8.59 -0.52
C VAL A 328 21.22 9.80 -0.69
N ASN A 329 22.53 9.60 -0.72
CA ASN A 329 23.51 10.67 -0.79
C ASN A 329 23.52 11.42 -2.14
N LYS A 330 22.82 10.94 -3.15
CA LYS A 330 22.58 11.70 -4.38
C LYS A 330 21.84 13.01 -4.11
N TYR A 331 20.93 13.03 -3.14
CA TYR A 331 20.14 14.21 -2.80
C TYR A 331 20.29 14.68 -1.35
N CYS A 332 20.83 13.84 -0.45
CA CYS A 332 21.09 14.23 0.96
C CYS A 332 22.44 13.69 1.42
N SER A 333 23.50 14.46 1.22
CA SER A 333 24.88 14.06 1.53
C SER A 333 25.24 14.05 3.02
N GLN A 334 24.38 14.61 3.88
CA GLN A 334 24.63 14.67 5.32
C GLN A 334 24.43 13.33 6.02
N ILE A 335 23.66 12.40 5.43
CA ILE A 335 23.39 11.10 5.99
C ILE A 335 24.61 10.21 5.90
N LYS A 336 25.03 9.64 7.03
CA LYS A 336 26.18 8.74 7.17
C LYS A 336 25.71 7.29 7.40
N LEU A 337 26.61 6.33 7.24
CA LEU A 337 26.29 4.92 7.39
C LEU A 337 25.77 4.58 8.80
N ASN A 338 26.33 5.19 9.83
CA ASN A 338 25.95 4.98 11.22
C ASN A 338 24.59 5.57 11.59
N ASP A 339 24.03 6.43 10.74
CA ASP A 339 22.69 6.98 10.94
C ASP A 339 21.58 5.99 10.52
N LEU A 340 21.92 5.00 9.69
CA LEU A 340 20.97 3.99 9.21
C LEU A 340 20.69 2.93 10.27
N GLY A 341 19.72 3.21 11.13
CA GLY A 341 19.21 2.29 12.15
C GLY A 341 18.13 1.33 11.64
N HIS A 342 17.87 0.28 12.41
CA HIS A 342 16.81 -0.68 12.07
C HIS A 342 15.42 -0.03 12.11
N TYR A 343 14.59 -0.37 11.11
CA TYR A 343 13.16 -0.04 11.07
C TYR A 343 12.38 -1.24 10.54
N PRO A 344 11.15 -1.49 11.00
CA PRO A 344 10.32 -2.58 10.50
C PRO A 344 10.05 -2.46 9.00
N ALA A 345 10.16 -3.59 8.30
CA ALA A 345 9.85 -3.67 6.88
C ALA A 345 8.33 -3.69 6.64
N GLY A 346 7.93 -3.27 5.44
CA GLY A 346 6.60 -3.51 4.89
C GLY A 346 6.65 -4.63 3.85
N VAL A 347 5.53 -5.31 3.62
CA VAL A 347 5.42 -6.25 2.50
C VAL A 347 4.32 -5.79 1.55
N ARG A 348 4.68 -5.65 0.27
CA ARG A 348 3.75 -5.28 -0.80
C ARG A 348 3.17 -6.55 -1.41
N ALA A 349 1.85 -6.59 -1.54
CA ALA A 349 1.13 -7.59 -2.33
C ALA A 349 1.18 -7.14 -3.79
N GLN A 350 1.98 -7.78 -4.61
CA GLN A 350 2.08 -7.44 -6.02
C GLN A 350 1.44 -8.53 -6.87
N ALA A 351 0.34 -8.21 -7.52
CA ALA A 351 -0.31 -9.12 -8.45
C ALA A 351 0.50 -9.21 -9.76
N VAL A 352 0.79 -10.43 -10.17
CA VAL A 352 1.53 -10.74 -11.40
C VAL A 352 0.69 -11.73 -12.21
N SER A 353 0.44 -11.44 -13.48
CA SER A 353 -0.32 -12.31 -14.38
C SER A 353 0.53 -13.48 -14.89
N LEU A 354 -0.11 -14.48 -15.49
CA LEU A 354 0.57 -15.66 -16.06
C LEU A 354 1.62 -15.31 -17.12
N ASN A 355 1.44 -14.21 -17.85
CA ASN A 355 2.40 -13.72 -18.85
C ASN A 355 3.47 -12.78 -18.26
N GLY A 356 3.58 -12.72 -16.93
CA GLY A 356 4.61 -11.95 -16.23
C GLY A 356 4.38 -10.44 -16.17
N LYS A 357 3.20 -9.94 -16.60
CA LYS A 357 2.85 -8.54 -16.48
C LYS A 357 2.51 -8.22 -15.03
N ILE A 358 3.15 -7.19 -14.49
CA ILE A 358 2.79 -6.61 -13.20
C ILE A 358 1.43 -5.91 -13.36
N ILE A 359 0.44 -6.32 -12.55
CA ILE A 359 -0.87 -5.67 -12.52
C ILE A 359 -0.72 -4.43 -11.65
N ASP A 360 -0.67 -3.28 -12.30
CA ASP A 360 -0.34 -2.01 -11.62
C ASP A 360 -1.57 -1.31 -11.04
N ASP A 361 -2.78 -1.50 -11.59
CA ASP A 361 -4.01 -0.87 -11.09
C ASP A 361 -4.80 -1.81 -10.17
N PHE A 362 -5.90 -1.31 -9.60
CA PHE A 362 -6.84 -2.10 -8.82
C PHE A 362 -7.48 -3.18 -9.68
N LEU A 363 -7.64 -4.37 -9.09
CA LEU A 363 -8.27 -5.51 -9.74
C LEU A 363 -9.44 -6.00 -8.91
N PHE A 364 -10.63 -5.94 -9.47
CA PHE A 364 -11.85 -6.48 -8.90
C PHE A 364 -12.29 -7.69 -9.71
N ILE A 365 -12.66 -8.76 -9.05
CA ILE A 365 -13.15 -10.00 -9.65
C ILE A 365 -14.52 -10.29 -9.04
N GLU A 366 -15.54 -10.33 -9.88
CA GLU A 366 -16.90 -10.51 -9.47
C GLU A 366 -17.43 -11.87 -9.90
N THR A 367 -18.20 -12.48 -9.00
CA THR A 367 -19.05 -13.62 -9.27
C THR A 367 -20.49 -13.22 -8.93
N LYS A 368 -21.44 -14.16 -8.96
CA LYS A 368 -22.85 -13.87 -8.65
C LYS A 368 -23.03 -13.25 -7.25
N ARG A 369 -22.23 -13.70 -6.27
CA ARG A 369 -22.36 -13.31 -4.85
C ARG A 369 -21.05 -12.93 -4.18
N CYS A 370 -19.94 -13.02 -4.88
CA CYS A 370 -18.64 -12.67 -4.30
C CYS A 370 -17.98 -11.56 -5.10
N LEU A 371 -17.42 -10.59 -4.37
CA LEU A 371 -16.52 -9.58 -4.90
C LEU A 371 -15.14 -9.79 -4.28
N HIS A 372 -14.14 -10.06 -5.10
CA HIS A 372 -12.77 -10.22 -4.64
C HIS A 372 -11.91 -9.03 -5.08
N ILE A 373 -11.30 -8.35 -4.10
CA ILE A 373 -10.27 -7.35 -4.37
C ILE A 373 -8.97 -8.10 -4.65
N GLY A 374 -8.75 -8.44 -5.91
CA GLY A 374 -7.62 -9.24 -6.37
C GLY A 374 -6.28 -8.53 -6.24
N ASN A 375 -6.29 -7.21 -6.44
CA ASN A 375 -5.11 -6.36 -6.29
C ASN A 375 -5.51 -5.00 -5.74
N ALA A 376 -4.89 -4.61 -4.64
CA ALA A 376 -5.03 -3.29 -4.06
C ALA A 376 -3.62 -2.71 -3.77
N PRO A 377 -2.89 -2.29 -4.83
CA PRO A 377 -1.54 -1.79 -4.69
C PRO A 377 -1.52 -0.39 -4.06
N SER A 378 -0.32 0.08 -3.67
CA SER A 378 -0.16 1.49 -3.30
C SER A 378 -0.70 2.39 -4.43
N PRO A 379 -1.63 3.31 -4.11
CA PRO A 379 -1.88 3.97 -2.84
C PRO A 379 -3.14 3.46 -2.09
N ALA A 380 -3.40 2.18 -2.00
CA ALA A 380 -4.64 1.63 -1.45
C ALA A 380 -5.01 2.17 -0.04
N ALA A 381 -4.04 2.45 0.82
CA ALA A 381 -4.33 3.02 2.14
C ALA A 381 -4.94 4.42 2.03
N THR A 382 -4.36 5.30 1.22
CA THR A 382 -4.93 6.63 0.92
C THR A 382 -6.29 6.51 0.25
N SER A 383 -6.44 5.52 -0.63
CA SER A 383 -7.63 5.31 -1.47
C SER A 383 -8.72 4.49 -0.79
N SER A 384 -8.55 4.06 0.46
CA SER A 384 -9.42 3.07 1.12
C SER A 384 -10.89 3.49 1.18
N ILE A 385 -11.18 4.77 1.50
CA ILE A 385 -12.55 5.29 1.56
C ILE A 385 -13.20 5.35 0.17
N PRO A 386 -12.56 5.90 -0.89
CA PRO A 386 -13.09 5.81 -2.25
C PRO A 386 -13.25 4.39 -2.78
N ILE A 387 -12.32 3.48 -2.44
CA ILE A 387 -12.44 2.05 -2.80
C ILE A 387 -13.68 1.46 -2.15
N ALA A 388 -13.91 1.73 -0.85
CA ALA A 388 -15.08 1.25 -0.15
C ALA A 388 -16.39 1.74 -0.80
N LYS A 389 -16.45 3.01 -1.17
CA LYS A 389 -17.58 3.57 -1.91
C LYS A 389 -17.80 2.91 -3.26
N TYR A 390 -16.72 2.64 -3.99
CA TYR A 390 -16.79 1.94 -5.28
C TYR A 390 -17.28 0.50 -5.15
N ILE A 391 -16.92 -0.18 -4.07
CA ILE A 391 -17.34 -1.56 -3.77
C ILE A 391 -18.84 -1.64 -3.41
N VAL A 392 -19.36 -0.62 -2.74
CA VAL A 392 -20.72 -0.61 -2.21
C VAL A 392 -21.75 -0.15 -3.25
N ASN A 393 -21.32 0.70 -4.20
CA ASN A 393 -22.17 1.19 -5.30
C ASN A 393 -22.21 0.21 -6.46
#